data_a32365abf89527e01c9b1130023fb0ae
#
_entry.id   a32365abf89527e01c9b1130023fb0ae
#
_cell.length_a   1.000
_cell.length_b   1.000
_cell.length_c   1.000
_cell.angle_alpha   90.00
_cell.angle_beta   90.00
_cell.angle_gamma   90.00
#
_symmetry.space_group_name_H-M   'P 1'
#
loop_
_entity.id
_entity.type
_entity.pdbx_description
1 polymer ?
#
loop_
_entity_poly.entity_id
_entity_poly.type
_entity_poly.pdbx_seq_one_letter_code
_entity_poly.pdbx_strand_id
1 'polypeptide(L)' 'IKNVTVLDVYGNMATVRAEMLEWIDYMHLAKVNGQWKIVNVLWELKPKAQ' A
#
# COMPACT_ATOMS: atom_id res chain seq x y z
N ILE A 1 -6.30 5.66 -8.24
CA ILE A 1 -5.10 4.80 -8.12
C ILE A 1 -4.44 4.71 -9.49
N LYS A 2 -3.17 5.08 -9.55
CA LYS A 2 -2.40 4.94 -10.79
C LYS A 2 -1.71 3.59 -10.89
N ASN A 3 -1.23 3.08 -9.77
CA ASN A 3 -0.45 1.84 -9.80
C ASN A 3 -0.40 1.21 -8.41
N VAL A 4 -0.58 -0.10 -8.35
CA VAL A 4 -0.49 -0.86 -7.11
C VAL A 4 0.58 -1.92 -7.29
N THR A 5 1.53 -1.97 -6.35
CA THR A 5 2.63 -2.94 -6.38
C THR A 5 2.68 -3.68 -5.06
N VAL A 6 2.60 -5.00 -5.12
CA VAL A 6 2.83 -5.84 -3.94
C VAL A 6 4.34 -5.95 -3.78
N LEU A 7 4.88 -5.39 -2.69
CA LEU A 7 6.31 -5.36 -2.47
C LEU A 7 6.81 -6.67 -1.86
N ASP A 8 6.01 -7.27 -0.97
CA ASP A 8 6.41 -8.50 -0.31
C ASP A 8 5.18 -9.18 0.30
N VAL A 9 5.20 -10.50 0.33
CA VAL A 9 4.15 -11.31 0.96
C VAL A 9 4.81 -12.42 1.75
N TYR A 10 4.38 -12.60 2.99
CA TYR A 10 4.79 -13.74 3.78
C TYR A 10 3.59 -14.30 4.54
N GLY A 11 3.16 -15.51 4.19
CA GLY A 11 2.01 -16.11 4.84
C GLY A 11 0.78 -15.22 4.75
N ASN A 12 0.31 -14.76 5.88
CA ASN A 12 -0.88 -13.91 6.00
C ASN A 12 -0.53 -12.42 6.14
N MET A 13 0.66 -12.02 5.71
CA MET A 13 1.11 -10.63 5.78
C MET A 13 1.55 -10.15 4.42
N ALA A 14 1.33 -8.88 4.13
CA ALA A 14 1.81 -8.28 2.89
C ALA A 14 2.16 -6.81 3.08
N THR A 15 3.14 -6.36 2.30
CA THR A 15 3.49 -4.94 2.19
C THR A 15 3.18 -4.51 0.77
N VAL A 16 2.45 -3.41 0.63
CA VAL A 16 1.95 -2.96 -0.67
C VAL A 16 2.22 -1.46 -0.82
N ARG A 17 2.61 -1.07 -2.04
CA ARG A 17 2.77 0.32 -2.42
C ARG A 17 1.66 0.68 -3.39
N ALA A 18 0.97 1.77 -3.12
CA ALA A 18 -0.05 2.28 -4.05
C ALA A 18 0.35 3.69 -4.47
N GLU A 19 0.47 3.89 -5.78
CA GLU A 19 0.71 5.22 -6.31
C GLU A 19 -0.63 5.87 -6.63
N MET A 20 -0.92 6.94 -5.93
CA MET A 20 -2.08 7.77 -6.18
C MET A 20 -1.67 8.95 -7.08
N LEU A 21 -2.61 9.78 -7.46
CA LEU A 21 -2.31 10.89 -8.35
C LEU A 21 -1.32 11.87 -7.71
N GLU A 22 -1.53 12.21 -6.44
CA GLU A 22 -0.75 13.25 -5.78
C GLU A 22 0.05 12.76 -4.57
N TRP A 23 -0.06 11.47 -4.20
CA TRP A 23 0.67 10.92 -3.07
C TRP A 23 0.99 9.44 -3.28
N ILE A 24 1.83 8.92 -2.39
CA ILE A 24 2.21 7.50 -2.36
C ILE A 24 1.74 6.92 -1.04
N ASP A 25 1.14 5.75 -1.08
CA ASP A 25 0.79 4.97 0.12
C ASP A 25 1.72 3.76 0.25
N TYR A 26 2.21 3.53 1.47
CA TYR A 26 2.80 2.25 1.85
C TYR A 26 1.89 1.62 2.87
N MET A 27 1.47 0.38 2.61
CA MET A 27 0.46 -0.28 3.43
C MET A 27 0.97 -1.63 3.92
N HIS A 28 0.59 -1.96 5.15
CA HIS A 28 0.69 -3.32 5.65
C HIS A 28 -0.71 -3.93 5.64
N LEU A 29 -0.80 -5.16 5.12
CA LEU A 29 -2.05 -5.90 5.06
C LEU A 29 -1.90 -7.21 5.81
N ALA A 30 -3.02 -7.68 6.37
CA ALA A 30 -3.09 -9.00 6.99
C ALA A 30 -4.27 -9.75 6.40
N LYS A 31 -4.08 -11.06 6.19
CA LYS A 31 -5.17 -11.92 5.73
C LYS A 31 -5.89 -12.49 6.95
N VAL A 32 -7.16 -12.14 7.09
CA VAL A 32 -7.99 -12.54 8.21
C VAL A 32 -9.23 -13.23 7.66
N ASN A 33 -9.45 -14.49 8.07
CA ASN A 33 -10.57 -15.28 7.60
C ASN A 33 -10.67 -15.31 6.07
N GLY A 34 -9.53 -15.47 5.41
CA GLY A 34 -9.47 -15.56 3.95
C GLY A 34 -9.57 -14.23 3.22
N GLN A 35 -9.59 -13.09 3.92
CA GLN A 35 -9.72 -11.78 3.30
C GLN A 35 -8.55 -10.89 3.71
N TRP A 36 -8.00 -10.16 2.73
CA TRP A 36 -6.94 -9.19 2.99
C TRP A 36 -7.53 -7.92 3.56
N LYS A 37 -6.96 -7.46 4.66
CA LYS A 37 -7.37 -6.24 5.37
C LYS A 37 -6.20 -5.29 5.49
N ILE A 38 -6.44 -3.99 5.34
CA ILE A 38 -5.42 -2.98 5.56
C ILE A 38 -5.24 -2.80 7.06
N VAL A 39 -4.01 -2.99 7.55
CA VAL A 39 -3.67 -2.82 8.96
C VAL A 39 -3.27 -1.37 9.25
N ASN A 40 -2.45 -0.80 8.37
CA ASN A 40 -2.03 0.60 8.51
C ASN A 40 -1.64 1.15 7.15
N VAL A 41 -1.59 2.48 7.07
CA VAL A 41 -1.17 3.19 5.87
C VAL A 41 -0.21 4.31 6.29
N LEU A 42 0.94 4.36 5.62
CA LEU A 42 1.86 5.48 5.70
C LEU A 42 1.85 6.15 4.34
N TRP A 43 1.66 7.46 4.30
CA TRP A 43 1.56 8.15 3.02
C TRP A 43 2.31 9.48 3.04
N GLU A 44 2.68 9.92 1.86
CA GLU A 44 3.39 11.18 1.70
C GLU A 44 3.04 11.78 0.36
N LEU A 45 2.84 13.08 0.33
CA LEU A 45 2.55 13.80 -0.90
C LEU A 45 3.76 13.78 -1.82
N LYS A 46 3.50 13.68 -3.12
CA LYS A 46 4.56 13.82 -4.12
C LYS A 46 5.04 15.27 -4.14
N PRO A 47 6.32 15.51 -4.47
CA PRO A 47 6.79 16.87 -4.69
C PRO A 47 6.00 17.52 -5.82
N LYS A 48 5.73 18.81 -5.68
CA LYS A 48 5.09 19.55 -6.77
C LYS A 48 6.03 19.67 -7.95
N ALA A 49 5.48 19.59 -9.15
CA ALA A 49 6.24 19.84 -10.36
C ALA A 49 6.74 21.27 -10.39
N GLN A 50 7.93 21.46 -10.92
CA GLN A 50 8.54 22.77 -11.06
C GLN A 50 8.31 23.32 -12.46
#